data_8e1ed6c07a322d0b3bd7041f5cff9bd8
#
_entry.id   8e1ed6c07a322d0b3bd7041f5cff9bd8
#
_cell.length_a   1.000
_cell.length_b   1.000
_cell.length_c   1.000
_cell.angle_alpha   90.00
_cell.angle_beta   90.00
_cell.angle_gamma   90.00
#
_symmetry.space_group_name_H-M   'P 1'
#
loop_
_entity.id
_entity.type
_entity.pdbx_description
1 polymer ?
#
loop_
_entity_poly.entity_id
_entity_poly.type
_entity_poly.pdbx_seq_one_letter_code
_entity_poly.pdbx_strand_id
1 'polypeptide(L)'
;EKKINTNEPDVQEFLSRSINFSATTSNEKVIQECDIIYTLVATPSLPSGDYDVSAVWRVVDDIVESGVQGKSFVVGCTTNPGDCEMFQDRLAKHGWETFYNPEFIAQGSIIKDLQNADMVLIGGKWGRTFDKLSELYHKIQVTKPQISLMSRTASEVVKIATNCFLTTKISYANMMGQVLALDGMEDEIDTVLDAIGADSRVGK
;
A
#
# COMPACT_ATOMS: atom_id res chain seq x y z
N GLU A 1 13.36 14.57 21.82
CA GLU A 1 14.23 13.74 20.96
C GLU A 1 13.37 12.88 20.05
N LYS A 2 13.54 12.99 18.71
CA LYS A 2 12.81 12.18 17.75
C LYS A 2 13.38 10.77 17.74
N LYS A 3 12.67 9.83 18.35
CA LYS A 3 13.09 8.43 18.45
C LYS A 3 11.91 7.51 18.11
N ILE A 4 12.18 6.48 17.32
CA ILE A 4 11.25 5.42 16.98
C ILE A 4 11.87 4.06 17.33
N ASN A 5 11.07 3.16 17.88
CA ASN A 5 11.51 1.79 18.14
C ASN A 5 11.19 0.92 16.92
N THR A 6 12.17 0.76 16.05
CA THR A 6 12.05 -0.04 14.82
C THR A 6 13.40 -0.64 14.46
N ASN A 7 13.37 -1.81 13.81
CA ASN A 7 14.53 -2.47 13.20
C ASN A 7 14.64 -2.17 11.69
N GLU A 8 13.73 -1.35 11.14
CA GLU A 8 13.78 -0.97 9.73
C GLU A 8 15.01 -0.10 9.46
N PRO A 9 15.83 -0.44 8.45
CA PRO A 9 17.00 0.35 8.08
C PRO A 9 16.64 1.79 7.74
N ASP A 10 17.54 2.71 8.00
CA ASP A 10 17.50 4.13 7.62
C ASP A 10 16.37 4.97 8.23
N VAL A 11 15.33 4.36 8.84
CA VAL A 11 14.16 5.08 9.40
C VAL A 11 14.57 6.09 10.46
N GLN A 12 15.49 5.72 11.37
CA GLN A 12 15.96 6.63 12.42
C GLN A 12 16.76 7.81 11.83
N GLU A 13 17.55 7.59 10.79
CA GLU A 13 18.28 8.64 10.08
C GLU A 13 17.30 9.63 9.42
N PHE A 14 16.35 9.14 8.63
CA PHE A 14 15.34 9.99 7.98
C PHE A 14 14.51 10.77 9.00
N LEU A 15 14.12 10.14 10.11
CA LEU A 15 13.39 10.81 11.17
C LEU A 15 14.21 11.95 11.79
N SER A 16 15.50 11.74 12.04
CA SER A 16 16.39 12.76 12.61
C SER A 16 16.55 13.98 11.72
N ARG A 17 16.52 13.78 10.40
CA ARG A 17 16.64 14.84 9.37
C ARG A 17 15.32 15.56 9.09
N SER A 18 14.19 14.99 9.50
CA SER A 18 12.86 15.59 9.29
C SER A 18 12.68 16.84 10.15
N ILE A 19 12.47 18.00 9.53
CA ILE A 19 12.34 19.29 10.24
C ILE A 19 10.89 19.61 10.62
N ASN A 20 9.93 19.25 9.79
CA ASN A 20 8.50 19.56 9.93
C ASN A 20 7.68 18.32 10.35
N PHE A 21 8.23 17.47 11.21
CA PHE A 21 7.57 16.28 11.72
C PHE A 21 7.05 16.52 13.14
N SER A 22 5.79 16.19 13.37
CA SER A 22 5.18 16.11 14.69
C SER A 22 4.36 14.83 14.82
N ALA A 23 4.24 14.31 16.04
CA ALA A 23 3.42 13.15 16.36
C ALA A 23 2.37 13.52 17.42
N THR A 24 1.18 12.95 17.28
CA THR A 24 0.08 13.10 18.23
C THR A 24 -0.72 11.80 18.29
N THR A 25 -1.40 11.57 19.40
CA THR A 25 -2.38 10.48 19.57
C THR A 25 -3.82 10.95 19.30
N SER A 26 -4.02 12.23 18.93
CA SER A 26 -5.33 12.80 18.65
C SER A 26 -5.61 12.80 17.15
N ASN A 27 -6.54 11.96 16.68
CA ASN A 27 -7.06 11.99 15.32
C ASN A 27 -7.75 13.34 15.03
N GLU A 28 -8.49 13.90 15.98
CA GLU A 28 -9.15 15.19 15.84
C GLU A 28 -8.17 16.29 15.45
N LYS A 29 -7.03 16.37 16.13
CA LYS A 29 -5.98 17.36 15.82
C LYS A 29 -5.47 17.19 14.39
N VAL A 30 -5.17 15.95 13.97
CA VAL A 30 -4.70 15.66 12.60
C VAL A 30 -5.77 16.05 11.56
N ILE A 31 -7.04 15.72 11.82
CA ILE A 31 -8.15 16.03 10.92
C ILE A 31 -8.34 17.54 10.79
N GLN A 32 -8.16 18.30 11.86
CA GLN A 32 -8.28 19.76 11.83
C GLN A 32 -7.11 20.44 11.11
N GLU A 33 -5.88 20.00 11.34
CA GLU A 33 -4.67 20.71 10.90
C GLU A 33 -4.17 20.28 9.50
N CYS A 34 -4.51 19.06 9.00
CA CYS A 34 -3.98 18.52 7.75
C CYS A 34 -4.99 18.61 6.61
N ASP A 35 -4.53 18.88 5.40
CA ASP A 35 -5.35 18.89 4.16
C ASP A 35 -5.62 17.49 3.63
N ILE A 36 -4.67 16.57 3.85
CA ILE A 36 -4.73 15.17 3.40
C ILE A 36 -4.52 14.28 4.62
N ILE A 37 -5.47 13.38 4.87
CA ILE A 37 -5.37 12.35 5.89
C ILE A 37 -5.00 11.05 5.21
N TYR A 38 -3.77 10.58 5.43
CA TYR A 38 -3.27 9.32 4.89
C TYR A 38 -3.38 8.22 5.95
N THR A 39 -4.21 7.20 5.68
CA THR A 39 -4.54 6.15 6.65
C THR A 39 -3.75 4.88 6.35
N LEU A 40 -2.94 4.47 7.31
CA LEU A 40 -2.16 3.23 7.33
C LEU A 40 -2.46 2.49 8.63
N VAL A 41 -3.49 1.66 8.62
CA VAL A 41 -3.92 0.86 9.76
C VAL A 41 -3.89 -0.63 9.41
N ALA A 42 -3.84 -1.49 10.43
CA ALA A 42 -3.92 -2.92 10.20
C ALA A 42 -5.29 -3.32 9.65
N THR A 43 -5.28 -4.11 8.57
CA THR A 43 -6.47 -4.71 7.94
C THR A 43 -6.24 -6.23 7.83
N PRO A 44 -6.38 -6.98 8.94
CA PRO A 44 -6.11 -8.41 8.96
C PRO A 44 -7.12 -9.19 8.12
N SER A 45 -6.69 -10.35 7.60
CA SER A 45 -7.59 -11.26 6.90
C SER A 45 -8.55 -11.93 7.86
N LEU A 46 -9.82 -12.01 7.46
CA LEU A 46 -10.88 -12.74 8.15
C LEU A 46 -10.92 -14.20 7.68
N PRO A 47 -11.57 -15.11 8.44
CA PRO A 47 -11.79 -16.49 7.99
C PRO A 47 -12.59 -16.60 6.68
N SER A 48 -13.37 -15.59 6.32
CA SER A 48 -14.09 -15.49 5.03
C SER A 48 -13.17 -15.27 3.84
N GLY A 49 -11.92 -14.84 4.08
CA GLY A 49 -10.97 -14.40 3.05
C GLY A 49 -10.97 -12.89 2.81
N ASP A 50 -11.95 -12.17 3.35
CA ASP A 50 -12.01 -10.71 3.26
C ASP A 50 -10.99 -10.04 4.20
N TYR A 51 -10.71 -8.76 3.98
CA TYR A 51 -9.96 -7.93 4.92
C TYR A 51 -10.89 -7.25 5.92
N ASP A 52 -10.52 -7.25 7.20
CA ASP A 52 -11.20 -6.47 8.24
C ASP A 52 -10.81 -4.99 8.14
N VAL A 53 -11.69 -4.20 7.57
CA VAL A 53 -11.50 -2.74 7.41
C VAL A 53 -12.13 -1.91 8.54
N SER A 54 -12.49 -2.55 9.66
CA SER A 54 -13.13 -1.86 10.80
C SER A 54 -12.27 -0.70 11.35
N ALA A 55 -10.93 -0.84 11.30
CA ALA A 55 -10.02 0.22 11.71
C ALA A 55 -10.07 1.44 10.76
N VAL A 56 -10.28 1.23 9.46
CA VAL A 56 -10.47 2.31 8.48
C VAL A 56 -11.79 3.01 8.72
N TRP A 57 -12.86 2.25 8.98
CA TRP A 57 -14.17 2.81 9.31
C TRP A 57 -14.13 3.72 10.54
N ARG A 58 -13.37 3.37 11.58
CA ARG A 58 -13.18 4.24 12.75
C ARG A 58 -12.58 5.60 12.36
N VAL A 59 -11.60 5.61 11.46
CA VAL A 59 -11.04 6.89 10.97
C VAL A 59 -12.07 7.68 10.16
N VAL A 60 -12.88 7.01 9.34
CA VAL A 60 -13.99 7.63 8.59
C VAL A 60 -15.02 8.26 9.55
N ASP A 61 -15.37 7.55 10.61
CA ASP A 61 -16.31 8.07 11.62
C ASP A 61 -15.71 9.25 12.39
N ASP A 62 -14.43 9.20 12.80
CA ASP A 62 -13.73 10.34 13.40
C ASP A 62 -13.76 11.58 12.49
N ILE A 63 -13.56 11.40 11.17
CA ILE A 63 -13.66 12.49 10.18
C ILE A 63 -15.08 13.09 10.17
N VAL A 64 -16.10 12.25 10.12
CA VAL A 64 -17.50 12.68 10.10
C VAL A 64 -17.86 13.43 11.38
N GLU A 65 -17.48 12.88 12.54
CA GLU A 65 -17.76 13.44 13.87
C GLU A 65 -17.02 14.76 14.10
N SER A 66 -15.85 14.95 13.50
CA SER A 66 -15.09 16.20 13.61
C SER A 66 -15.81 17.42 13.00
N GLY A 67 -16.76 17.20 12.09
CA GLY A 67 -17.46 18.25 11.36
C GLY A 67 -16.62 19.02 10.34
N VAL A 68 -15.35 18.66 10.18
CA VAL A 68 -14.43 19.29 9.21
C VAL A 68 -14.84 18.89 7.79
N GLN A 69 -14.73 19.82 6.84
CA GLN A 69 -15.19 19.63 5.47
C GLN A 69 -14.09 19.87 4.43
N GLY A 70 -14.27 19.29 3.24
CA GLY A 70 -13.55 19.69 2.03
C GLY A 70 -12.08 19.30 1.98
N LYS A 71 -11.70 18.18 2.62
CA LYS A 71 -10.33 17.65 2.60
C LYS A 71 -10.25 16.31 1.85
N SER A 72 -9.08 15.68 1.89
CA SER A 72 -8.84 14.42 1.21
C SER A 72 -8.50 13.30 2.19
N PHE A 73 -9.12 12.16 1.98
CA PHE A 73 -8.87 10.92 2.71
C PHE A 73 -8.17 9.93 1.78
N VAL A 74 -6.98 9.48 2.13
CA VAL A 74 -6.19 8.55 1.34
C VAL A 74 -6.04 7.25 2.13
N VAL A 75 -6.48 6.16 1.55
CA VAL A 75 -6.38 4.81 2.13
C VAL A 75 -5.13 4.14 1.57
N GLY A 76 -4.15 3.87 2.44
CA GLY A 76 -2.88 3.25 2.09
C GLY A 76 -2.76 1.78 2.48
N CYS A 77 -3.68 1.25 3.28
CA CYS A 77 -3.73 -0.16 3.65
C CYS A 77 -4.52 -0.99 2.64
N THR A 78 -4.42 -2.32 2.73
CA THR A 78 -5.17 -3.22 1.85
C THR A 78 -6.64 -3.26 2.25
N THR A 79 -7.53 -3.11 1.26
CA THR A 79 -8.99 -3.14 1.41
C THR A 79 -9.61 -4.15 0.45
N ASN A 80 -10.88 -4.48 0.64
CA ASN A 80 -11.61 -5.31 -0.32
C ASN A 80 -12.08 -4.46 -1.51
N PRO A 81 -12.28 -5.04 -2.69
CA PRO A 81 -12.80 -4.32 -3.83
C PRO A 81 -14.17 -3.69 -3.55
N GLY A 82 -14.23 -2.35 -3.62
CA GLY A 82 -15.44 -1.56 -3.35
C GLY A 82 -15.47 -0.87 -1.99
N ASP A 83 -14.60 -1.21 -1.03
CA ASP A 83 -14.54 -0.56 0.28
C ASP A 83 -14.31 0.95 0.16
N CYS A 84 -13.38 1.37 -0.70
CA CYS A 84 -13.08 2.78 -0.90
C CYS A 84 -14.23 3.57 -1.53
N GLU A 85 -15.12 2.94 -2.30
CA GLU A 85 -16.35 3.57 -2.75
C GLU A 85 -17.33 3.77 -1.57
N MET A 86 -17.44 2.80 -0.67
CA MET A 86 -18.27 2.92 0.53
C MET A 86 -17.77 4.05 1.45
N PHE A 87 -16.44 4.17 1.64
CA PHE A 87 -15.85 5.30 2.38
C PHE A 87 -16.14 6.63 1.69
N GLN A 88 -16.04 6.69 0.34
CA GLN A 88 -16.36 7.87 -0.44
C GLN A 88 -17.83 8.29 -0.26
N ASP A 89 -18.77 7.35 -0.34
CA ASP A 89 -20.20 7.63 -0.18
C ASP A 89 -20.51 8.23 1.20
N ARG A 90 -19.81 7.75 2.24
CA ARG A 90 -19.95 8.28 3.59
C ARG A 90 -19.37 9.69 3.73
N LEU A 91 -18.20 9.92 3.14
CA LEU A 91 -17.41 11.15 3.27
C LEU A 91 -17.85 12.26 2.30
N ALA A 92 -18.45 11.92 1.14
CA ALA A 92 -18.88 12.88 0.13
C ALA A 92 -19.88 13.93 0.66
N LYS A 93 -20.74 13.55 1.60
CA LYS A 93 -21.71 14.44 2.25
C LYS A 93 -21.05 15.57 3.05
N HIS A 94 -19.78 15.39 3.39
CA HIS A 94 -18.94 16.37 4.09
C HIS A 94 -17.93 17.04 3.15
N GLY A 95 -18.08 16.85 1.82
CA GLY A 95 -17.20 17.45 0.82
C GLY A 95 -15.80 16.83 0.75
N TRP A 96 -15.58 15.67 1.36
CA TRP A 96 -14.30 14.98 1.30
C TRP A 96 -14.17 14.13 0.04
N GLU A 97 -12.94 13.97 -0.43
CA GLU A 97 -12.59 13.08 -1.53
C GLU A 97 -11.76 11.91 -1.02
N THR A 98 -12.18 10.69 -1.33
CA THR A 98 -11.45 9.47 -1.00
C THR A 98 -10.55 9.04 -2.16
N PHE A 99 -9.31 8.71 -1.82
CA PHE A 99 -8.31 8.10 -2.72
C PHE A 99 -7.84 6.78 -2.15
N TYR A 100 -7.47 5.87 -3.02
CA TYR A 100 -6.76 4.64 -2.67
C TYR A 100 -5.33 4.73 -3.17
N ASN A 101 -4.35 4.60 -2.29
CA ASN A 101 -2.94 4.63 -2.66
C ASN A 101 -2.17 3.61 -1.80
N PRO A 102 -2.32 2.31 -2.13
CA PRO A 102 -1.73 1.24 -1.35
C PRO A 102 -0.22 1.21 -1.50
N GLU A 103 0.45 0.73 -0.46
CA GLU A 103 1.88 0.48 -0.45
C GLU A 103 2.23 -0.88 -1.09
N PHE A 104 3.42 -0.95 -1.70
CA PHE A 104 4.04 -2.16 -2.23
C PHE A 104 5.44 -2.28 -1.63
N ILE A 105 5.50 -2.48 -0.30
CA ILE A 105 6.73 -2.56 0.48
C ILE A 105 6.86 -3.91 1.15
N ALA A 106 8.11 -4.31 1.45
CA ALA A 106 8.41 -5.47 2.28
C ALA A 106 9.01 -5.01 3.62
N GLN A 107 8.72 -5.75 4.69
CA GLN A 107 9.38 -5.53 5.98
C GLN A 107 10.89 -5.78 5.85
N GLY A 108 11.68 -4.89 6.44
CA GLY A 108 13.15 -4.92 6.34
C GLY A 108 13.73 -4.09 5.19
N SER A 109 12.89 -3.53 4.31
CA SER A 109 13.31 -2.69 3.18
C SER A 109 12.37 -1.50 2.90
N ILE A 110 11.57 -1.09 3.86
CA ILE A 110 10.51 -0.08 3.69
C ILE A 110 11.00 1.19 2.99
N ILE A 111 12.08 1.80 3.48
CA ILE A 111 12.62 3.05 2.91
C ILE A 111 13.12 2.81 1.48
N LYS A 112 13.86 1.72 1.27
CA LYS A 112 14.37 1.36 -0.05
C LYS A 112 13.24 1.14 -1.05
N ASP A 113 12.21 0.41 -0.67
CA ASP A 113 11.06 0.09 -1.53
C ASP A 113 10.24 1.34 -1.83
N LEU A 114 10.04 2.22 -0.83
CA LEU A 114 9.38 3.51 -1.05
C LEU A 114 10.16 4.43 -2.00
N GLN A 115 11.50 4.40 -1.96
CA GLN A 115 12.34 5.22 -2.83
C GLN A 115 12.55 4.63 -4.23
N ASN A 116 12.37 3.32 -4.39
CA ASN A 116 12.63 2.60 -5.64
C ASN A 116 11.42 1.79 -6.10
N ALA A 117 10.21 2.33 -5.92
CA ALA A 117 9.00 1.65 -6.34
C ALA A 117 8.99 1.39 -7.86
N ASP A 118 8.56 0.22 -8.28
CA ASP A 118 8.34 -0.12 -9.70
C ASP A 118 7.12 0.61 -10.26
N MET A 119 6.08 0.79 -9.44
CA MET A 119 4.86 1.50 -9.78
C MET A 119 4.28 2.23 -8.58
N VAL A 120 3.53 3.30 -8.87
CA VAL A 120 2.66 3.99 -7.92
C VAL A 120 1.22 3.85 -8.39
N LEU A 121 0.36 3.30 -7.54
CA LEU A 121 -1.04 3.07 -7.84
C LEU A 121 -1.90 4.10 -7.11
N ILE A 122 -2.70 4.86 -7.85
CA ILE A 122 -3.63 5.83 -7.28
C ILE A 122 -5.05 5.54 -7.79
N GLY A 123 -5.92 5.17 -6.88
CA GLY A 123 -7.35 5.00 -7.12
C GLY A 123 -8.10 6.29 -6.78
N GLY A 124 -8.78 6.87 -7.75
CA GLY A 124 -9.49 8.12 -7.56
C GLY A 124 -9.79 8.83 -8.87
N LYS A 125 -9.72 10.15 -8.86
CA LYS A 125 -9.94 10.98 -10.05
C LYS A 125 -8.85 12.05 -10.20
N TRP A 126 -8.73 12.60 -11.39
CA TRP A 126 -7.89 13.77 -11.64
C TRP A 126 -8.32 14.95 -10.77
N GLY A 127 -7.35 15.68 -10.24
CA GLY A 127 -7.59 16.86 -9.41
C GLY A 127 -6.44 17.14 -8.45
N ARG A 128 -6.65 18.17 -7.59
CA ARG A 128 -5.63 18.68 -6.66
C ARG A 128 -4.96 17.59 -5.80
N THR A 129 -5.74 16.62 -5.33
CA THR A 129 -5.20 15.56 -4.46
C THR A 129 -4.31 14.60 -5.24
N PHE A 130 -4.74 14.20 -6.46
CA PHE A 130 -3.90 13.41 -7.35
C PHE A 130 -2.57 14.14 -7.66
N ASP A 131 -2.63 15.43 -7.96
CA ASP A 131 -1.42 16.23 -8.24
C ASP A 131 -0.48 16.26 -7.04
N LYS A 132 -0.99 16.47 -5.83
CA LYS A 132 -0.22 16.47 -4.58
C LYS A 132 0.41 15.09 -4.30
N LEU A 133 -0.33 13.99 -4.49
CA LEU A 133 0.21 12.63 -4.33
C LEU A 133 1.30 12.36 -5.37
N SER A 134 1.08 12.72 -6.62
CA SER A 134 2.07 12.57 -7.70
C SER A 134 3.35 13.38 -7.41
N GLU A 135 3.19 14.63 -6.97
CA GLU A 135 4.33 15.48 -6.58
C GLU A 135 5.10 14.87 -5.40
N LEU A 136 4.40 14.30 -4.40
CA LEU A 136 5.04 13.60 -3.28
C LEU A 136 5.92 12.46 -3.80
N TYR A 137 5.38 11.59 -4.66
CA TYR A 137 6.14 10.48 -5.22
C TYR A 137 7.32 10.95 -6.06
N HIS A 138 7.17 11.99 -6.87
CA HIS A 138 8.30 12.58 -7.63
C HIS A 138 9.42 13.11 -6.73
N LYS A 139 9.10 13.52 -5.49
CA LYS A 139 10.10 13.99 -4.52
C LYS A 139 10.81 12.87 -3.77
N ILE A 140 10.11 11.79 -3.44
CA ILE A 140 10.67 10.70 -2.63
C ILE A 140 11.31 9.60 -3.46
N GLN A 141 10.93 9.43 -4.74
CA GLN A 141 11.44 8.39 -5.61
C GLN A 141 12.82 8.72 -6.18
N VAL A 142 13.71 7.75 -6.11
CA VAL A 142 15.00 7.76 -6.80
C VAL A 142 14.84 7.30 -8.25
N THR A 143 13.98 6.30 -8.46
CA THR A 143 13.53 5.85 -9.78
C THR A 143 12.41 6.75 -10.30
N LYS A 144 11.99 6.54 -11.55
CA LYS A 144 10.81 7.19 -12.12
C LYS A 144 9.71 6.16 -12.31
N PRO A 145 8.97 5.81 -11.26
CA PRO A 145 7.94 4.79 -11.36
C PRO A 145 6.81 5.25 -12.28
N GLN A 146 6.13 4.29 -12.88
CA GLN A 146 4.88 4.56 -13.55
C GLN A 146 3.83 4.92 -12.50
N ILE A 147 3.24 6.12 -12.58
CA ILE A 147 2.09 6.53 -11.78
C ILE A 147 0.82 6.16 -12.55
N SER A 148 0.05 5.23 -12.02
CA SER A 148 -1.18 4.73 -12.63
C SER A 148 -2.40 5.25 -11.88
N LEU A 149 -3.22 6.06 -12.56
CA LEU A 149 -4.51 6.54 -12.05
C LEU A 149 -5.65 5.70 -12.64
N MET A 150 -6.52 5.21 -11.77
CA MET A 150 -7.71 4.46 -12.15
C MET A 150 -8.83 4.66 -11.12
N SER A 151 -10.00 4.03 -11.31
CA SER A 151 -11.04 4.05 -10.28
C SER A 151 -10.56 3.39 -8.98
N ARG A 152 -11.16 3.78 -7.84
CA ARG A 152 -10.84 3.21 -6.52
C ARG A 152 -10.96 1.69 -6.53
N THR A 153 -12.09 1.17 -6.97
CA THR A 153 -12.32 -0.30 -7.03
C THR A 153 -11.31 -1.01 -7.94
N ALA A 154 -10.98 -0.44 -9.11
CA ALA A 154 -9.98 -1.06 -9.99
C ALA A 154 -8.61 -1.12 -9.32
N SER A 155 -8.23 -0.09 -8.58
CA SER A 155 -6.94 -0.06 -7.87
C SER A 155 -6.91 -1.03 -6.67
N GLU A 156 -8.03 -1.24 -5.97
CA GLU A 156 -8.16 -2.28 -4.94
C GLU A 156 -7.96 -3.68 -5.57
N VAL A 157 -8.57 -3.93 -6.72
CA VAL A 157 -8.38 -5.18 -7.47
C VAL A 157 -6.92 -5.36 -7.87
N VAL A 158 -6.25 -4.32 -8.41
CA VAL A 158 -4.83 -4.41 -8.80
C VAL A 158 -3.95 -4.79 -7.60
N LYS A 159 -4.18 -4.15 -6.43
CA LYS A 159 -3.41 -4.47 -5.21
C LYS A 159 -3.51 -5.94 -4.83
N ILE A 160 -4.74 -6.48 -4.77
CA ILE A 160 -4.99 -7.88 -4.41
C ILE A 160 -4.46 -8.81 -5.50
N ALA A 161 -4.74 -8.53 -6.77
CA ALA A 161 -4.32 -9.36 -7.90
C ALA A 161 -2.79 -9.49 -7.98
N THR A 162 -2.04 -8.42 -7.68
CA THR A 162 -0.58 -8.47 -7.61
C THR A 162 -0.12 -9.45 -6.52
N ASN A 163 -0.69 -9.38 -5.33
CA ASN A 163 -0.36 -10.30 -4.24
C ASN A 163 -0.73 -11.75 -4.58
N CYS A 164 -1.90 -11.97 -5.19
CA CYS A 164 -2.34 -13.29 -5.64
C CYS A 164 -1.41 -13.86 -6.72
N PHE A 165 -0.94 -13.03 -7.65
CA PHE A 165 -0.01 -13.46 -8.68
C PHE A 165 1.34 -13.89 -8.09
N LEU A 166 1.87 -13.12 -7.13
CA LEU A 166 3.11 -13.47 -6.42
C LEU A 166 2.96 -14.80 -5.66
N THR A 167 1.86 -14.98 -4.92
CA THR A 167 1.59 -16.25 -4.22
C THR A 167 1.41 -17.42 -5.17
N THR A 168 0.83 -17.21 -6.35
CA THR A 168 0.74 -18.24 -7.40
C THR A 168 2.11 -18.65 -7.91
N LYS A 169 3.01 -17.69 -8.15
CA LYS A 169 4.40 -18.00 -8.55
C LYS A 169 5.13 -18.81 -7.46
N ILE A 170 4.99 -18.41 -6.19
CA ILE A 170 5.59 -19.14 -5.07
C ILE A 170 5.02 -20.56 -4.98
N SER A 171 3.70 -20.72 -5.09
CA SER A 171 3.05 -22.04 -5.06
C SER A 171 3.50 -22.94 -6.21
N TYR A 172 3.68 -22.35 -7.40
CA TYR A 172 4.22 -23.08 -8.56
C TYR A 172 5.67 -23.54 -8.31
N ALA A 173 6.53 -22.64 -7.81
CA ALA A 173 7.91 -22.99 -7.50
C ALA A 173 7.99 -24.11 -6.44
N ASN A 174 7.18 -24.03 -5.39
CA ASN A 174 7.09 -25.08 -4.37
C ASN A 174 6.62 -26.42 -4.94
N MET A 175 5.63 -26.39 -5.84
CA MET A 175 5.15 -27.61 -6.53
C MET A 175 6.27 -28.25 -7.37
N MET A 176 7.03 -27.43 -8.12
CA MET A 176 8.16 -27.95 -8.91
C MET A 176 9.24 -28.55 -8.01
N GLY A 177 9.54 -27.91 -6.87
CA GLY A 177 10.47 -28.46 -5.88
C GLY A 177 10.01 -29.84 -5.36
N GLN A 178 8.71 -30.00 -5.08
CA GLN A 178 8.14 -31.29 -4.66
C GLN A 178 8.26 -32.36 -5.75
N VAL A 179 8.01 -32.01 -7.01
CA VAL A 179 8.15 -32.95 -8.15
C VAL A 179 9.59 -33.45 -8.25
N LEU A 180 10.57 -32.54 -8.18
CA LEU A 180 11.99 -32.91 -8.26
C LEU A 180 12.43 -33.79 -7.06
N ALA A 181 11.94 -33.46 -5.87
CA ALA A 181 12.23 -34.25 -4.67
C ALA A 181 11.70 -35.69 -4.75
N LEU A 182 10.55 -35.92 -5.40
CA LEU A 182 10.01 -37.27 -5.63
C LEU A 182 10.91 -38.13 -6.48
N ASP A 183 11.70 -37.53 -7.35
CA ASP A 183 12.66 -38.21 -8.24
C ASP A 183 14.12 -38.16 -7.73
N GLY A 184 14.33 -37.66 -6.51
CA GLY A 184 15.66 -37.57 -5.86
C GLY A 184 16.56 -36.49 -6.48
N MET A 185 15.99 -35.42 -7.02
CA MET A 185 16.69 -34.32 -7.69
C MET A 185 16.62 -33.02 -6.89
N GLU A 186 16.61 -33.06 -5.57
CA GLU A 186 16.51 -31.90 -4.69
C GLU A 186 17.62 -30.86 -4.93
N ASP A 187 18.81 -31.33 -5.25
CA ASP A 187 20.00 -30.49 -5.51
C ASP A 187 19.87 -29.68 -6.82
N GLU A 188 18.91 -30.03 -7.70
CA GLU A 188 18.69 -29.35 -8.98
C GLU A 188 17.54 -28.30 -8.94
N ILE A 189 16.86 -28.15 -7.82
CA ILE A 189 15.65 -27.29 -7.71
C ILE A 189 15.94 -25.87 -8.18
N ASP A 190 16.99 -25.24 -7.69
CA ASP A 190 17.33 -23.86 -8.05
C ASP A 190 17.69 -23.74 -9.54
N THR A 191 18.45 -24.71 -10.07
CA THR A 191 18.84 -24.74 -11.50
C THR A 191 17.63 -24.85 -12.41
N VAL A 192 16.66 -25.71 -12.06
CA VAL A 192 15.42 -25.88 -12.82
C VAL A 192 14.54 -24.63 -12.76
N LEU A 193 14.37 -24.04 -11.56
CA LEU A 193 13.57 -22.83 -11.41
C LEU A 193 14.20 -21.63 -12.14
N ASP A 194 15.52 -21.50 -12.10
CA ASP A 194 16.24 -20.47 -12.86
C ASP A 194 16.09 -20.64 -14.37
N ALA A 195 16.15 -21.89 -14.87
CA ALA A 195 15.92 -22.19 -16.29
C ALA A 195 14.49 -21.83 -16.72
N ILE A 196 13.48 -22.14 -15.91
CA ILE A 196 12.09 -21.75 -16.15
C ILE A 196 11.94 -20.22 -16.15
N GLY A 197 12.55 -19.55 -15.18
CA GLY A 197 12.53 -18.09 -15.04
C GLY A 197 13.32 -17.34 -16.11
N ALA A 198 14.22 -18.01 -16.84
CA ALA A 198 14.95 -17.42 -17.96
C ALA A 198 14.08 -17.20 -19.21
N ASP A 199 12.93 -17.89 -19.33
CA ASP A 199 11.97 -17.62 -20.42
C ASP A 199 11.31 -16.26 -20.17
N SER A 200 11.45 -15.32 -21.13
CA SER A 200 10.94 -13.95 -21.04
C SER A 200 9.41 -13.88 -20.85
N ARG A 201 8.68 -14.92 -21.19
CA ARG A 201 7.21 -15.04 -21.00
C ARG A 201 6.84 -15.36 -19.54
N VAL A 202 7.76 -15.97 -18.78
CA VAL A 202 7.55 -16.37 -17.38
C VAL A 202 8.11 -15.29 -16.45
N GLY A 203 9.32 -14.86 -16.70
CA GLY A 203 10.05 -13.93 -15.85
C GLY A 203 10.48 -14.53 -14.52
N LYS A 204 11.38 -13.87 -13.84
CA LYS A 204 11.90 -14.27 -12.52
C LYS A 204 10.99 -13.87 -11.38
#